data_072eb8778f65223919d0caab87f4a5ac
#
_entry.id   072eb8778f65223919d0caab87f4a5ac
#
_cell.length_a   1.000
_cell.length_b   1.000
_cell.length_c   1.000
_cell.angle_alpha   90.00
_cell.angle_beta   90.00
_cell.angle_gamma   90.00
#
_symmetry.space_group_name_H-M   'P 1'
#
loop_
_entity.id
_entity.type
_entity.pdbx_description
1 polymer ?
#
loop_
_entity_poly.entity_id
_entity_poly.type
_entity_poly.pdbx_seq_one_letter_code
_entity_poly.pdbx_strand_id
1 'polypeptide(L)'
;MKSVILILGILFLMGACNEIKSKEEPLNEEKDIAMAKESPISVERGKYLVNTIGCTDCHTPKMMTENGPEPNPELFLSGHPSSEQLPPLDPSNVKGYLAFNMGLTAAVGPWGTSFSANLTPDNTGIGNWTEEQFLTSIKEGKYKGMTNSRTLLPPMPWQQYRMLTDDDLKSIFKYLETIKPIENVVPSPVPPAGN
;
A
#
# COMPACT_ATOMS: atom_id res chain seq x y z
N MET A 1 -80.31 -6.37 35.53
CA MET A 1 -79.04 -5.64 35.26
C MET A 1 -78.06 -6.75 35.00
N LYS A 2 -77.71 -6.96 33.71
CA LYS A 2 -76.84 -8.05 33.23
C LYS A 2 -75.52 -7.45 32.72
N SER A 3 -74.42 -7.71 33.42
CA SER A 3 -73.06 -7.30 32.97
C SER A 3 -72.57 -8.29 31.92
N VAL A 4 -72.26 -7.77 30.77
CA VAL A 4 -71.60 -8.52 29.70
C VAL A 4 -70.08 -8.27 29.80
N ILE A 5 -69.34 -9.35 30.11
CA ILE A 5 -67.89 -9.35 30.14
C ILE A 5 -67.41 -9.66 28.72
N LEU A 6 -66.76 -8.66 28.09
CA LEU A 6 -66.14 -8.80 26.77
C LEU A 6 -64.72 -9.32 26.99
N ILE A 7 -64.44 -10.59 26.62
CA ILE A 7 -63.10 -11.16 26.64
C ILE A 7 -62.43 -10.85 25.32
N LEU A 8 -61.42 -9.94 25.34
CA LEU A 8 -60.57 -9.60 24.19
C LEU A 8 -59.46 -10.68 24.11
N GLY A 9 -59.58 -11.53 23.11
CA GLY A 9 -58.51 -12.50 22.79
C GLY A 9 -57.34 -11.81 22.10
N ILE A 10 -56.17 -11.82 22.78
CA ILE A 10 -54.91 -11.37 22.23
C ILE A 10 -54.30 -12.53 21.43
N LEU A 11 -54.32 -12.40 20.11
CA LEU A 11 -53.66 -13.33 19.18
C LEU A 11 -52.16 -13.05 19.21
N PHE A 12 -51.39 -13.95 19.83
CA PHE A 12 -49.92 -13.90 19.86
C PHE A 12 -49.39 -14.44 18.52
N LEU A 13 -49.03 -13.54 17.61
CA LEU A 13 -48.27 -13.90 16.41
C LEU A 13 -46.83 -14.19 16.77
N MET A 14 -46.51 -15.48 16.94
CA MET A 14 -45.14 -15.95 17.00
C MET A 14 -44.50 -15.77 15.62
N GLY A 15 -43.76 -14.69 15.46
CA GLY A 15 -42.88 -14.50 14.32
C GLY A 15 -41.72 -15.50 14.40
N ALA A 16 -41.69 -16.46 13.47
CA ALA A 16 -40.58 -17.37 13.32
C ALA A 16 -39.38 -16.54 12.79
N CYS A 17 -38.43 -16.22 13.67
CA CYS A 17 -37.10 -15.84 13.28
C CYS A 17 -36.42 -17.03 12.62
N ASN A 18 -36.33 -17.04 11.29
CA ASN A 18 -35.43 -17.92 10.56
C ASN A 18 -34.00 -17.48 10.88
N GLU A 19 -33.34 -18.18 11.81
CA GLU A 19 -31.90 -18.10 11.95
C GLU A 19 -31.27 -18.59 10.64
N ILE A 20 -30.75 -17.64 9.84
CA ILE A 20 -29.82 -17.97 8.77
C ILE A 20 -28.53 -18.44 9.46
N LYS A 21 -28.42 -19.74 9.72
CA LYS A 21 -27.14 -20.37 10.02
C LYS A 21 -26.26 -20.22 8.78
N SER A 22 -25.45 -19.17 8.74
CA SER A 22 -24.28 -19.16 7.88
C SER A 22 -23.46 -20.39 8.25
N LYS A 23 -23.36 -21.34 7.34
CA LYS A 23 -22.35 -22.39 7.44
C LYS A 23 -21.00 -21.68 7.30
N GLU A 24 -20.40 -21.31 8.42
CA GLU A 24 -18.98 -21.05 8.45
C GLU A 24 -18.29 -22.40 8.17
N GLU A 25 -17.84 -22.60 6.95
CA GLU A 25 -16.89 -23.65 6.67
C GLU A 25 -15.64 -23.34 7.50
N PRO A 26 -15.14 -24.29 8.29
CA PRO A 26 -13.92 -24.07 9.06
C PRO A 26 -12.80 -23.72 8.07
N LEU A 27 -12.14 -22.58 8.31
CA LEU A 27 -10.94 -22.18 7.58
C LEU A 27 -9.97 -23.37 7.58
N ASN A 28 -9.75 -23.95 6.42
CA ASN A 28 -8.79 -25.00 6.26
C ASN A 28 -7.42 -24.36 6.04
N GLU A 29 -6.78 -23.99 7.15
CA GLU A 29 -5.47 -23.30 7.14
C GLU A 29 -4.45 -23.98 6.23
N GLU A 30 -4.46 -25.30 6.14
CA GLU A 30 -3.56 -26.07 5.29
C GLU A 30 -3.86 -25.86 3.80
N LYS A 31 -5.13 -25.73 3.42
CA LYS A 31 -5.56 -25.46 2.05
C LYS A 31 -5.34 -24.00 1.65
N ASP A 32 -5.56 -23.08 2.58
CA ASP A 32 -5.36 -21.65 2.35
C ASP A 32 -3.86 -21.31 2.26
N ILE A 33 -3.02 -21.96 3.06
CA ILE A 33 -1.56 -21.90 2.96
C ILE A 33 -1.06 -22.55 1.66
N ALA A 34 -1.66 -23.68 1.23
CA ALA A 34 -1.31 -24.33 -0.03
C ALA A 34 -1.71 -23.47 -1.24
N MET A 35 -2.89 -22.83 -1.21
CA MET A 35 -3.31 -21.90 -2.28
C MET A 35 -2.45 -20.63 -2.33
N ALA A 36 -1.95 -20.14 -1.18
CA ALA A 36 -0.99 -19.04 -1.16
C ALA A 36 0.39 -19.44 -1.71
N LYS A 37 0.72 -20.74 -1.66
CA LYS A 37 2.00 -21.28 -2.08
C LYS A 37 2.11 -21.59 -3.59
N GLU A 38 1.00 -21.61 -4.29
CA GLU A 38 0.93 -22.00 -5.72
C GLU A 38 0.37 -20.88 -6.64
N SER A 39 0.48 -19.62 -6.26
CA SER A 39 0.13 -18.57 -7.21
C SER A 39 1.23 -18.47 -8.28
N PRO A 40 0.96 -18.80 -9.55
CA PRO A 40 2.00 -18.74 -10.58
C PRO A 40 2.48 -17.30 -10.75
N ILE A 41 3.78 -17.14 -10.98
CA ILE A 41 4.37 -15.83 -11.26
C ILE A 41 3.70 -15.24 -12.51
N SER A 42 2.92 -14.18 -12.35
CA SER A 42 2.21 -13.55 -13.46
C SER A 42 2.09 -12.03 -13.32
N VAL A 43 1.89 -11.36 -14.44
CA VAL A 43 1.62 -9.91 -14.49
C VAL A 43 0.32 -9.57 -13.76
N GLU A 44 -0.72 -10.40 -13.90
CA GLU A 44 -2.03 -10.23 -13.27
C GLU A 44 -1.92 -10.30 -11.74
N ARG A 45 -1.16 -11.27 -11.23
CA ARG A 45 -0.88 -11.40 -9.80
C ARG A 45 -0.12 -10.17 -9.30
N GLY A 46 0.90 -9.73 -10.03
CA GLY A 46 1.66 -8.52 -9.70
C GLY A 46 0.80 -7.27 -9.69
N LYS A 47 -0.06 -7.09 -10.70
CA LYS A 47 -1.03 -5.99 -10.77
C LYS A 47 -1.97 -5.98 -9.56
N TYR A 48 -2.51 -7.13 -9.21
CA TYR A 48 -3.37 -7.28 -8.04
C TYR A 48 -2.64 -6.83 -6.77
N LEU A 49 -1.44 -7.35 -6.53
CA LEU A 49 -0.66 -7.03 -5.34
C LEU A 49 -0.32 -5.54 -5.28
N VAL A 50 0.24 -4.96 -6.33
CA VAL A 50 0.60 -3.53 -6.37
C VAL A 50 -0.56 -2.62 -6.00
N ASN A 51 -1.79 -2.96 -6.45
CA ASN A 51 -2.97 -2.15 -6.17
C ASN A 51 -3.62 -2.44 -4.80
N THR A 52 -3.34 -3.59 -4.17
CA THR A 52 -4.00 -3.98 -2.92
C THR A 52 -3.14 -3.79 -1.68
N ILE A 53 -1.81 -3.87 -1.79
CA ILE A 53 -0.90 -3.74 -0.64
C ILE A 53 -0.38 -2.32 -0.41
N GLY A 54 -0.91 -1.32 -1.13
CA GLY A 54 -0.64 0.10 -0.88
C GLY A 54 0.58 0.69 -1.59
N CYS A 55 1.16 0.03 -2.61
CA CYS A 55 2.26 0.63 -3.38
C CYS A 55 1.84 1.96 -4.01
N THR A 56 0.62 2.02 -4.53
CA THR A 56 0.06 3.20 -5.20
C THR A 56 -0.19 4.37 -4.26
N ASP A 57 -0.36 4.12 -2.96
CA ASP A 57 -0.67 5.17 -1.98
C ASP A 57 0.46 6.18 -1.84
N CYS A 58 1.70 5.67 -1.79
CA CYS A 58 2.89 6.51 -1.63
C CYS A 58 3.64 6.75 -2.95
N HIS A 59 3.59 5.81 -3.90
CA HIS A 59 4.39 5.91 -5.13
C HIS A 59 3.65 6.55 -6.31
N THR A 60 2.36 6.87 -6.18
CA THR A 60 1.61 7.62 -7.19
C THR A 60 1.28 9.03 -6.68
N PRO A 61 1.78 10.10 -7.31
CA PRO A 61 1.42 11.47 -6.96
C PRO A 61 -0.10 11.66 -7.00
N LYS A 62 -0.61 12.58 -6.19
CA LYS A 62 -2.04 12.88 -6.13
C LYS A 62 -2.35 14.13 -6.94
N MET A 63 -3.53 14.14 -7.53
CA MET A 63 -4.17 15.33 -8.10
C MET A 63 -5.38 15.70 -7.26
N MET A 64 -5.66 16.99 -7.14
CA MET A 64 -6.83 17.45 -6.41
C MET A 64 -8.08 17.29 -7.29
N THR A 65 -9.11 16.62 -6.78
CA THR A 65 -10.42 16.47 -7.41
C THR A 65 -11.51 17.09 -6.53
N GLU A 66 -12.76 17.06 -6.98
CA GLU A 66 -13.92 17.47 -6.18
C GLU A 66 -14.10 16.62 -4.91
N ASN A 67 -13.59 15.38 -4.93
CA ASN A 67 -13.66 14.44 -3.80
C ASN A 67 -12.40 14.50 -2.90
N GLY A 68 -11.46 15.38 -3.21
CA GLY A 68 -10.18 15.48 -2.52
C GLY A 68 -8.99 14.96 -3.33
N PRO A 69 -7.86 14.63 -2.69
CA PRO A 69 -6.67 14.13 -3.38
C PRO A 69 -6.87 12.69 -3.86
N GLU A 70 -6.77 12.48 -5.17
CA GLU A 70 -6.85 11.17 -5.81
C GLU A 70 -5.56 10.84 -6.57
N PRO A 71 -5.20 9.55 -6.72
CA PRO A 71 -4.04 9.15 -7.51
C PRO A 71 -4.09 9.71 -8.94
N ASN A 72 -3.02 10.35 -9.37
CA ASN A 72 -2.91 10.86 -10.74
C ASN A 72 -2.55 9.70 -11.68
N PRO A 73 -3.46 9.29 -12.61
CA PRO A 73 -3.21 8.17 -13.50
C PRO A 73 -2.05 8.41 -14.50
N GLU A 74 -1.77 9.69 -14.84
CA GLU A 74 -0.67 10.03 -15.75
C GLU A 74 0.71 9.88 -15.09
N LEU A 75 0.75 9.91 -13.75
CA LEU A 75 1.95 9.77 -12.94
C LEU A 75 1.95 8.47 -12.11
N PHE A 76 1.24 7.46 -12.60
CA PHE A 76 1.10 6.18 -11.90
C PHE A 76 2.46 5.58 -11.55
N LEU A 77 2.71 5.39 -10.25
CA LEU A 77 3.92 4.82 -9.66
C LEU A 77 5.23 5.57 -10.00
N SER A 78 5.16 6.83 -10.42
CA SER A 78 6.35 7.63 -10.78
C SER A 78 7.13 8.18 -9.57
N GLY A 79 6.64 7.96 -8.34
CA GLY A 79 7.28 8.48 -7.12
C GLY A 79 7.01 9.95 -6.85
N HIS A 80 7.82 10.55 -5.98
CA HIS A 80 7.69 11.98 -5.67
C HIS A 80 8.09 12.83 -6.87
N PRO A 81 7.25 13.78 -7.34
CA PRO A 81 7.57 14.60 -8.51
C PRO A 81 8.80 15.45 -8.29
N SER A 82 9.76 15.40 -9.21
CA SER A 82 11.00 16.22 -9.14
C SER A 82 10.74 17.72 -9.16
N SER A 83 9.60 18.14 -9.72
CA SER A 83 9.17 19.53 -9.80
C SER A 83 8.46 20.05 -8.54
N GLU A 84 8.03 19.15 -7.65
CA GLU A 84 7.33 19.53 -6.41
C GLU A 84 8.34 19.99 -5.36
N GLN A 85 8.20 21.24 -4.91
CA GLN A 85 8.96 21.76 -3.79
C GLN A 85 8.11 21.67 -2.52
N LEU A 86 8.62 20.96 -1.52
CA LEU A 86 7.95 20.90 -0.23
C LEU A 86 8.08 22.24 0.48
N PRO A 87 7.00 22.73 1.14
CA PRO A 87 7.10 23.88 2.01
C PRO A 87 8.08 23.57 3.16
N PRO A 88 8.80 24.58 3.67
CA PRO A 88 9.68 24.39 4.81
C PRO A 88 8.90 23.82 6.00
N LEU A 89 9.36 22.71 6.55
CA LEU A 89 8.81 22.12 7.76
C LEU A 89 9.92 22.07 8.81
N ASP A 90 9.70 22.76 9.94
CA ASP A 90 10.58 22.64 11.09
C ASP A 90 10.34 21.26 11.76
N PRO A 91 11.34 20.37 11.80
CA PRO A 91 11.20 19.05 12.42
C PRO A 91 10.78 19.12 13.90
N SER A 92 11.06 20.22 14.60
CA SER A 92 10.65 20.41 15.99
C SER A 92 9.13 20.50 16.15
N ASN A 93 8.42 20.98 15.14
CA ASN A 93 6.96 21.08 15.13
C ASN A 93 6.26 19.72 14.94
N VAL A 94 6.99 18.70 14.51
CA VAL A 94 6.46 17.33 14.30
C VAL A 94 7.10 16.31 15.25
N LYS A 95 7.74 16.78 16.31
CA LYS A 95 8.39 15.91 17.30
C LYS A 95 7.39 14.91 17.88
N GLY A 96 7.69 13.61 17.72
CA GLY A 96 6.80 12.53 18.14
C GLY A 96 5.75 12.12 17.12
N TYR A 97 5.75 12.74 15.93
CA TYR A 97 4.85 12.46 14.83
C TYR A 97 5.63 12.16 13.54
N LEU A 98 4.93 11.61 12.57
CA LEU A 98 5.34 11.49 11.19
C LEU A 98 4.46 12.43 10.36
N ALA A 99 5.07 13.32 9.58
CA ALA A 99 4.34 14.20 8.67
C ALA A 99 4.51 13.76 7.23
N PHE A 100 3.42 13.79 6.47
CA PHE A 100 3.43 13.57 5.02
C PHE A 100 3.09 14.88 4.28
N ASN A 101 3.59 15.01 3.04
CA ASN A 101 2.99 15.96 2.10
C ASN A 101 1.59 15.50 1.70
N MET A 102 0.80 16.40 1.08
CA MET A 102 -0.59 16.10 0.67
C MET A 102 -0.66 14.94 -0.34
N GLY A 103 0.38 14.74 -1.13
CA GLY A 103 0.47 13.66 -2.11
C GLY A 103 0.88 12.31 -1.53
N LEU A 104 1.23 12.22 -0.24
CA LEU A 104 1.79 11.05 0.44
C LEU A 104 3.12 10.55 -0.15
N THR A 105 3.74 11.32 -1.06
CA THR A 105 4.96 10.95 -1.76
C THR A 105 6.24 11.37 -1.04
N ALA A 106 6.12 12.16 0.02
CA ALA A 106 7.22 12.58 0.87
C ALA A 106 6.83 12.49 2.34
N ALA A 107 7.80 12.14 3.19
CA ALA A 107 7.59 12.05 4.63
C ALA A 107 8.75 12.62 5.43
N VAL A 108 8.43 13.32 6.52
CA VAL A 108 9.36 13.94 7.46
C VAL A 108 9.25 13.25 8.82
N GLY A 109 10.38 12.87 9.38
CA GLY A 109 10.45 12.24 10.70
C GLY A 109 11.86 12.33 11.29
N PRO A 110 12.19 11.55 12.33
CA PRO A 110 13.50 11.57 12.96
C PRO A 110 14.68 11.26 12.03
N TRP A 111 14.41 10.62 10.89
CA TRP A 111 15.43 10.30 9.86
C TRP A 111 15.66 11.45 8.86
N GLY A 112 14.97 12.57 9.01
CA GLY A 112 14.93 13.67 8.05
C GLY A 112 13.76 13.57 7.09
N THR A 113 13.95 13.92 5.83
CA THR A 113 12.93 13.82 4.77
C THR A 113 13.24 12.69 3.83
N SER A 114 12.27 11.82 3.58
CA SER A 114 12.31 10.74 2.59
C SER A 114 11.31 10.99 1.47
N PHE A 115 11.61 10.48 0.27
CA PHE A 115 10.80 10.62 -0.92
C PHE A 115 10.52 9.25 -1.51
N SER A 116 9.28 9.04 -1.98
CA SER A 116 8.88 7.80 -2.64
C SER A 116 9.58 7.65 -3.98
N ALA A 117 10.16 6.48 -4.20
CA ALA A 117 10.93 6.19 -5.42
C ALA A 117 10.02 6.08 -6.67
N ASN A 118 10.59 6.35 -7.84
CA ASN A 118 10.00 6.01 -9.11
C ASN A 118 10.06 4.49 -9.31
N LEU A 119 8.91 3.84 -9.42
CA LEU A 119 8.75 2.39 -9.62
C LEU A 119 8.42 2.04 -11.08
N THR A 120 8.41 3.01 -11.99
CA THR A 120 8.19 2.74 -13.41
C THR A 120 9.44 2.16 -14.07
N PRO A 121 9.30 1.44 -15.20
CA PRO A 121 10.43 0.88 -15.96
C PRO A 121 11.18 1.94 -16.79
N ASP A 122 11.29 3.14 -16.24
CA ASP A 122 12.14 4.20 -16.78
C ASP A 122 13.56 4.09 -16.20
N ASN A 123 14.55 4.64 -16.89
CA ASN A 123 15.95 4.67 -16.42
C ASN A 123 16.12 5.43 -15.10
N THR A 124 15.24 6.39 -14.82
CA THR A 124 15.20 7.14 -13.55
C THR A 124 14.50 6.37 -12.44
N GLY A 125 13.78 5.30 -12.78
CA GLY A 125 13.08 4.39 -11.89
C GLY A 125 13.80 3.05 -11.75
N ILE A 126 13.06 1.97 -12.03
CA ILE A 126 13.57 0.59 -11.91
C ILE A 126 13.95 -0.05 -13.26
N GLY A 127 13.86 0.66 -14.37
CA GLY A 127 14.06 0.10 -15.72
C GLY A 127 15.43 -0.54 -15.96
N ASN A 128 16.43 -0.24 -15.14
CA ASN A 128 17.75 -0.88 -15.19
C ASN A 128 17.99 -1.89 -14.06
N TRP A 129 16.94 -2.22 -13.29
CA TRP A 129 17.09 -3.17 -12.19
C TRP A 129 16.94 -4.60 -12.69
N THR A 130 17.64 -5.51 -12.03
CA THR A 130 17.38 -6.93 -12.15
C THR A 130 16.29 -7.36 -11.17
N GLU A 131 15.64 -8.49 -11.45
CA GLU A 131 14.68 -9.11 -10.51
C GLU A 131 15.33 -9.33 -9.14
N GLU A 132 16.59 -9.78 -9.10
CA GLU A 132 17.35 -10.00 -7.85
C GLU A 132 17.54 -8.70 -7.07
N GLN A 133 17.86 -7.58 -7.75
CA GLN A 133 17.94 -6.27 -7.08
C GLN A 133 16.60 -5.86 -6.48
N PHE A 134 15.49 -6.10 -7.18
CA PHE A 134 14.16 -5.82 -6.65
C PHE A 134 13.87 -6.67 -5.41
N LEU A 135 14.11 -7.98 -5.46
CA LEU A 135 13.94 -8.88 -4.33
C LEU A 135 14.80 -8.43 -3.14
N THR A 136 16.09 -8.17 -3.35
CA THR A 136 17.02 -7.69 -2.31
C THR A 136 16.53 -6.38 -1.70
N SER A 137 16.01 -5.47 -2.52
CA SER A 137 15.46 -4.20 -2.04
C SER A 137 14.31 -4.41 -1.03
N ILE A 138 13.41 -5.34 -1.33
CA ILE A 138 12.22 -5.58 -0.49
C ILE A 138 12.53 -6.57 0.66
N LYS A 139 13.23 -7.66 0.39
CA LYS A 139 13.51 -8.70 1.42
C LYS A 139 14.49 -8.23 2.48
N GLU A 140 15.51 -7.49 2.07
CA GLU A 140 16.59 -7.03 2.95
C GLU A 140 16.49 -5.54 3.28
N GLY A 141 15.54 -4.82 2.66
CA GLY A 141 15.37 -3.38 2.84
C GLY A 141 16.54 -2.57 2.30
N LYS A 142 17.23 -3.03 1.24
CA LYS A 142 18.41 -2.38 0.69
C LYS A 142 18.07 -1.37 -0.39
N TYR A 143 18.61 -0.15 -0.26
CA TYR A 143 18.42 0.90 -1.25
C TYR A 143 18.95 0.47 -2.62
N LYS A 144 18.10 0.53 -3.65
CA LYS A 144 18.37 0.08 -5.02
C LYS A 144 18.80 -1.39 -5.11
N GLY A 145 18.45 -2.24 -4.14
CA GLY A 145 18.83 -3.65 -4.13
C GLY A 145 20.34 -3.91 -4.05
N MET A 146 21.12 -2.92 -3.66
CA MET A 146 22.58 -3.08 -3.51
C MET A 146 22.91 -3.48 -2.06
N THR A 147 23.59 -4.62 -1.88
CA THR A 147 23.88 -5.20 -0.56
C THR A 147 24.64 -4.25 0.38
N ASN A 148 25.53 -3.43 -0.16
CA ASN A 148 26.34 -2.48 0.60
C ASN A 148 25.69 -1.08 0.72
N SER A 149 24.43 -0.93 0.31
CA SER A 149 23.72 0.34 0.41
C SER A 149 23.06 0.53 1.78
N ARG A 150 22.61 1.77 2.05
CA ARG A 150 21.79 2.05 3.22
C ARG A 150 20.48 1.26 3.21
N THR A 151 19.87 1.15 4.37
CA THR A 151 18.50 0.63 4.49
C THR A 151 17.49 1.61 3.86
N LEU A 152 16.38 1.07 3.35
CA LEU A 152 15.24 1.88 2.93
C LEU A 152 14.75 2.75 4.10
N LEU A 153 14.46 4.00 3.81
CA LEU A 153 14.03 4.95 4.84
C LEU A 153 12.53 4.77 5.15
N PRO A 154 12.12 5.04 6.38
CA PRO A 154 10.71 5.16 6.69
C PRO A 154 10.05 6.24 5.81
N PRO A 155 8.74 6.13 5.54
CA PRO A 155 7.80 5.15 6.07
C PRO A 155 7.65 3.86 5.22
N MET A 156 8.53 3.61 4.25
CA MET A 156 8.44 2.39 3.42
C MET A 156 8.39 1.13 4.30
N PRO A 157 7.26 0.37 4.30
CA PRO A 157 7.06 -0.73 5.23
C PRO A 157 7.66 -2.05 4.70
N TRP A 158 8.92 -2.02 4.30
CA TRP A 158 9.60 -3.18 3.73
C TRP A 158 9.65 -4.38 4.70
N GLN A 159 9.61 -4.11 6.02
CA GLN A 159 9.56 -5.18 7.04
C GLN A 159 8.30 -6.04 6.94
N GLN A 160 7.19 -5.47 6.47
CA GLN A 160 5.96 -6.21 6.17
C GLN A 160 6.05 -6.86 4.80
N TYR A 161 6.51 -6.14 3.80
CA TYR A 161 6.59 -6.66 2.42
C TYR A 161 7.62 -7.79 2.25
N ARG A 162 8.66 -7.85 3.08
CA ARG A 162 9.59 -8.99 3.10
C ARG A 162 8.91 -10.33 3.41
N MET A 163 7.70 -10.31 3.98
CA MET A 163 6.91 -11.51 4.28
C MET A 163 6.18 -12.07 3.05
N LEU A 164 6.08 -11.30 1.96
CA LEU A 164 5.57 -11.81 0.69
C LEU A 164 6.45 -12.97 0.20
N THR A 165 5.85 -13.91 -0.52
CA THR A 165 6.62 -14.98 -1.16
C THR A 165 7.53 -14.40 -2.25
N ASP A 166 8.57 -15.13 -2.62
CA ASP A 166 9.44 -14.71 -3.73
C ASP A 166 8.65 -14.64 -5.05
N ASP A 167 7.70 -15.56 -5.26
CA ASP A 167 6.84 -15.57 -6.44
C ASP A 167 5.90 -14.36 -6.50
N ASP A 168 5.40 -13.90 -5.36
CA ASP A 168 4.64 -12.65 -5.29
C ASP A 168 5.50 -11.44 -5.63
N LEU A 169 6.72 -11.36 -5.09
CA LEU A 169 7.65 -10.27 -5.40
C LEU A 169 8.09 -10.29 -6.86
N LYS A 170 8.36 -11.46 -7.43
CA LYS A 170 8.64 -11.62 -8.87
C LYS A 170 7.45 -11.21 -9.72
N SER A 171 6.23 -11.55 -9.29
CA SER A 171 5.01 -11.11 -9.97
C SER A 171 4.86 -9.59 -9.94
N ILE A 172 5.13 -8.96 -8.79
CA ILE A 172 5.15 -7.49 -8.65
C ILE A 172 6.17 -6.89 -9.63
N PHE A 173 7.42 -7.35 -9.59
CA PHE A 173 8.46 -6.84 -10.49
C PHE A 173 8.06 -6.98 -11.95
N LYS A 174 7.59 -8.16 -12.35
CA LYS A 174 7.12 -8.44 -13.70
C LYS A 174 6.00 -7.49 -14.14
N TYR A 175 5.06 -7.15 -13.25
CA TYR A 175 4.03 -6.16 -13.55
C TYR A 175 4.60 -4.75 -13.69
N LEU A 176 5.50 -4.34 -12.81
CA LEU A 176 6.14 -3.01 -12.87
C LEU A 176 6.90 -2.79 -14.18
N GLU A 177 7.48 -3.85 -14.75
CA GLU A 177 8.14 -3.82 -16.07
C GLU A 177 7.16 -3.63 -17.24
N THR A 178 5.84 -3.79 -17.03
CA THR A 178 4.82 -3.64 -18.08
C THR A 178 4.11 -2.29 -18.08
N ILE A 179 4.26 -1.50 -17.03
CA ILE A 179 3.57 -0.21 -16.94
C ILE A 179 4.27 0.87 -17.78
N LYS A 180 3.59 1.99 -18.00
CA LYS A 180 4.14 3.13 -18.76
C LYS A 180 5.40 3.67 -18.08
N PRO A 181 6.54 3.73 -18.75
CA PRO A 181 7.73 4.38 -18.20
C PRO A 181 7.49 5.89 -18.06
N ILE A 182 7.91 6.45 -16.94
CA ILE A 182 7.78 7.88 -16.63
C ILE A 182 9.13 8.38 -16.16
N GLU A 183 9.73 9.31 -16.90
CA GLU A 183 10.96 9.97 -16.51
C GLU A 183 10.69 10.87 -15.30
N ASN A 184 11.29 10.54 -14.15
CA ASN A 184 11.19 11.34 -12.93
C ASN A 184 12.39 11.06 -12.01
N VAL A 185 13.32 12.02 -11.92
CA VAL A 185 14.46 11.94 -11.01
C VAL A 185 14.01 12.38 -9.61
N VAL A 186 13.59 11.42 -8.80
CA VAL A 186 13.15 11.67 -7.43
C VAL A 186 14.29 12.32 -6.62
N PRO A 187 14.02 13.38 -5.83
CA PRO A 187 15.03 14.04 -5.00
C PRO A 187 15.73 13.09 -4.02
N SER A 188 16.99 13.38 -3.73
CA SER A 188 17.71 12.65 -2.68
C SER A 188 17.10 12.93 -1.32
N PRO A 189 17.08 11.94 -0.40
CA PRO A 189 16.64 12.19 0.96
C PRO A 189 17.44 13.29 1.64
N VAL A 190 16.76 14.12 2.45
CA VAL A 190 17.39 15.16 3.24
C VAL A 190 17.62 14.61 4.65
N PRO A 191 18.87 14.52 5.12
CA PRO A 191 19.15 14.07 6.49
C PRO A 191 18.52 15.02 7.52
N PRO A 192 18.30 14.56 8.77
CA PRO A 192 17.85 15.45 9.83
C PRO A 192 18.86 16.57 10.02
N ALA A 193 18.37 17.78 10.34
CA ALA A 193 19.24 18.86 10.75
C ALA A 193 20.09 18.37 11.94
N GLY A 194 21.41 18.51 11.85
CA GLY A 194 22.30 18.12 12.94
C GLY A 194 21.95 18.88 14.20
N ASN A 195 21.84 18.15 15.33
CA ASN A 195 21.79 18.74 16.67
C ASN A 195 23.15 19.30 17.03
#